data_e04f8850c98ff0a61f9d8cd1d97b841b
#
_entry.id   e04f8850c98ff0a61f9d8cd1d97b841b
#
_cell.length_a   1.000
_cell.length_b   1.000
_cell.length_c   1.000
_cell.angle_alpha   90.00
_cell.angle_beta   90.00
_cell.angle_gamma   90.00
#
_symmetry.space_group_name_H-M   'P 1'
#
loop_
_entity.id
_entity.type
_entity.pdbx_description
1 polymer ?
#
loop_
_entity_poly.entity_id
_entity_poly.type
_entity_poly.pdbx_seq_one_letter_code
_entity_poly.pdbx_strand_id
1 'polypeptide(L)'
;MTQTRATQRGGNDSVSAVVVDDSQFMRTVIVDMLEDAGIDVLGTASNGADGVETVLESDPDVVTMDLKMPGVDGIEAVDRIMAERPTPVLVLSAHAADGAELTFEAMEKGAVDFFEKPSGEVSVGLKQQRESLVSTVRSVANADVSATEAAAERTRGDAAGGVSAGATPASTEYPDRPTLLVGASTGGPTVVEGILEALPVEADFRVLVVQHMPDGFTGRFAKRLDDASEYSVREAEDGDRIGGGEAIVARGGSHLEVSGYGGGRLRVSLTDDEPVNNVR
;
A
#
# COMPACT_ATOMS: atom_id res chain seq x y z
N MET A 1 -6.08 14.13 33.78
CA MET A 1 -4.99 15.00 33.32
C MET A 1 -3.92 14.10 32.69
N THR A 2 -4.08 13.79 31.43
CA THR A 2 -3.16 12.93 30.67
C THR A 2 -2.37 13.88 29.78
N GLN A 3 -1.08 14.07 30.13
CA GLN A 3 -0.17 14.90 29.37
C GLN A 3 0.27 14.14 28.11
N THR A 4 -0.12 14.64 26.97
CA THR A 4 0.41 14.26 25.66
C THR A 4 1.90 14.63 25.64
N ARG A 5 2.75 13.62 25.70
CA ARG A 5 4.20 13.78 25.65
C ARG A 5 4.65 13.88 24.19
N ALA A 6 4.58 15.07 23.64
CA ALA A 6 5.32 15.40 22.43
C ALA A 6 6.81 15.34 22.78
N THR A 7 7.46 14.23 22.46
CA THR A 7 8.92 14.07 22.61
C THR A 7 9.57 14.85 21.48
N GLN A 8 10.21 15.97 21.81
CA GLN A 8 11.14 16.65 20.92
C GLN A 8 12.32 15.69 20.67
N ARG A 9 12.36 15.06 19.51
CA ARG A 9 13.56 14.38 19.00
C ARG A 9 14.53 15.46 18.52
N GLY A 10 15.58 15.69 19.23
CA GLY A 10 16.69 16.53 18.84
C GLY A 10 17.85 15.69 18.34
N GLY A 11 18.23 15.89 17.08
CA GLY A 11 19.59 15.66 16.58
C GLY A 11 19.97 14.25 16.16
N ASN A 12 19.88 14.04 14.91
CA ASN A 12 20.30 13.00 13.96
C ASN A 12 19.12 12.13 13.52
N ASP A 13 18.45 12.57 12.45
CA ASP A 13 17.25 11.90 11.88
C ASP A 13 17.65 10.65 11.06
N SER A 14 18.40 9.69 11.64
CA SER A 14 18.57 8.39 11.04
C SER A 14 17.32 7.54 11.32
N VAL A 15 16.65 7.06 10.26
CA VAL A 15 15.56 6.10 10.37
C VAL A 15 16.11 4.81 10.97
N SER A 16 15.39 4.22 11.93
CA SER A 16 15.72 2.95 12.55
C SER A 16 14.80 1.83 12.05
N ALA A 17 15.33 0.62 11.86
CA ALA A 17 14.61 -0.50 11.29
C ALA A 17 14.85 -1.82 12.04
N VAL A 18 13.85 -2.73 11.98
CA VAL A 18 13.99 -4.15 12.31
C VAL A 18 13.75 -4.96 11.03
N VAL A 19 14.59 -5.98 10.80
CA VAL A 19 14.51 -6.84 9.61
C VAL A 19 14.10 -8.26 10.02
N VAL A 20 12.94 -8.72 9.52
CA VAL A 20 12.37 -10.03 9.81
C VAL A 20 12.22 -10.83 8.53
N ASP A 21 12.97 -11.94 8.41
CA ASP A 21 12.97 -12.83 7.23
C ASP A 21 13.56 -14.18 7.64
N ASP A 22 13.01 -15.30 7.21
CA ASP A 22 13.52 -16.63 7.61
C ASP A 22 14.84 -17.00 6.90
N SER A 23 15.10 -16.43 5.73
CA SER A 23 16.32 -16.61 4.98
C SER A 23 17.46 -15.77 5.54
N GLN A 24 18.48 -16.42 6.12
CA GLN A 24 19.68 -15.72 6.60
C GLN A 24 20.33 -14.88 5.49
N PHE A 25 20.36 -15.40 4.27
CA PHE A 25 20.93 -14.70 3.12
C PHE A 25 20.16 -13.41 2.84
N MET A 26 18.83 -13.48 2.79
CA MET A 26 17.99 -12.31 2.51
C MET A 26 18.09 -11.28 3.63
N ARG A 27 18.07 -11.71 4.91
CA ARG A 27 18.30 -10.80 6.04
C ARG A 27 19.61 -10.02 5.89
N THR A 28 20.72 -10.73 5.56
CA THR A 28 22.01 -10.07 5.37
C THR A 28 21.96 -9.04 4.23
N VAL A 29 21.39 -9.41 3.08
CA VAL A 29 21.26 -8.51 1.92
C VAL A 29 20.46 -7.26 2.26
N ILE A 30 19.33 -7.43 2.96
CA ILE A 30 18.48 -6.29 3.34
C ILE A 30 19.20 -5.39 4.37
N VAL A 31 19.82 -5.98 5.39
CA VAL A 31 20.60 -5.24 6.39
C VAL A 31 21.70 -4.43 5.72
N ASP A 32 22.51 -5.04 4.86
CA ASP A 32 23.58 -4.34 4.13
C ASP A 32 23.03 -3.17 3.29
N MET A 33 21.88 -3.38 2.62
CA MET A 33 21.23 -2.33 1.82
C MET A 33 20.76 -1.14 2.67
N LEU A 34 20.22 -1.41 3.85
CA LEU A 34 19.70 -0.37 4.76
C LEU A 34 20.85 0.38 5.46
N GLU A 35 21.80 -0.33 6.02
CA GLU A 35 22.96 0.26 6.74
C GLU A 35 23.83 1.12 5.83
N ASP A 36 24.10 0.63 4.63
CA ASP A 36 24.83 1.40 3.61
C ASP A 36 24.12 2.70 3.18
N ALA A 37 22.79 2.77 3.39
CA ALA A 37 22.00 3.98 3.14
C ALA A 37 21.82 4.86 4.37
N GLY A 38 22.46 4.51 5.51
CA GLY A 38 22.37 5.24 6.76
C GLY A 38 21.05 5.04 7.51
N ILE A 39 20.43 3.87 7.34
CA ILE A 39 19.30 3.41 8.16
C ILE A 39 19.87 2.51 9.26
N ASP A 40 19.56 2.80 10.51
CA ASP A 40 20.09 2.05 11.67
C ASP A 40 19.29 0.76 11.87
N VAL A 41 19.90 -0.42 11.65
CA VAL A 41 19.22 -1.70 11.90
C VAL A 41 19.38 -2.08 13.37
N LEU A 42 18.29 -1.93 14.15
CA LEU A 42 18.25 -2.17 15.60
C LEU A 42 18.22 -3.66 15.97
N GLY A 43 17.74 -4.51 15.05
CA GLY A 43 17.65 -5.94 15.27
C GLY A 43 17.21 -6.72 14.04
N THR A 44 17.39 -8.03 14.12
CA THR A 44 16.95 -8.96 13.07
C THR A 44 16.30 -10.19 13.69
N ALA A 45 15.29 -10.75 13.02
CA ALA A 45 14.64 -11.99 13.46
C ALA A 45 14.45 -12.97 12.31
N SER A 46 14.36 -14.25 12.61
CA SER A 46 14.22 -15.33 11.62
C SER A 46 12.83 -15.97 11.59
N ASN A 47 11.89 -15.43 12.36
CA ASN A 47 10.49 -15.84 12.41
C ASN A 47 9.64 -14.70 12.97
N GLY A 48 8.32 -14.79 12.83
CA GLY A 48 7.41 -13.75 13.26
C GLY A 48 7.38 -13.52 14.77
N ALA A 49 7.50 -14.58 15.59
CA ALA A 49 7.45 -14.43 17.04
C ALA A 49 8.64 -13.63 17.59
N ASP A 50 9.86 -13.99 17.17
CA ASP A 50 11.08 -13.24 17.53
C ASP A 50 11.04 -11.83 16.93
N GLY A 51 10.43 -11.67 15.75
CA GLY A 51 10.22 -10.37 15.11
C GLY A 51 9.37 -9.44 15.97
N VAL A 52 8.23 -9.90 16.45
CA VAL A 52 7.35 -9.14 17.37
C VAL A 52 8.12 -8.75 18.64
N GLU A 53 8.81 -9.69 19.29
CA GLU A 53 9.60 -9.41 20.51
C GLU A 53 10.67 -8.34 20.23
N THR A 54 11.42 -8.47 19.13
CA THR A 54 12.45 -7.51 18.74
C THR A 54 11.89 -6.11 18.53
N VAL A 55 10.72 -5.98 17.89
CA VAL A 55 10.03 -4.70 17.65
C VAL A 55 9.62 -4.06 18.99
N LEU A 56 9.02 -4.86 19.88
CA LEU A 56 8.58 -4.35 21.18
C LEU A 56 9.74 -3.86 22.07
N GLU A 57 10.90 -4.51 21.97
CA GLU A 57 12.10 -4.16 22.73
C GLU A 57 12.86 -2.95 22.18
N SER A 58 12.97 -2.85 20.83
CA SER A 58 13.83 -1.86 20.18
C SER A 58 13.13 -0.58 19.73
N ASP A 59 11.79 -0.55 19.64
CA ASP A 59 10.98 0.61 19.23
C ASP A 59 11.43 1.24 17.89
N PRO A 60 11.50 0.47 16.78
CA PRO A 60 11.98 0.97 15.51
C PRO A 60 10.98 1.91 14.84
N ASP A 61 11.47 2.73 13.89
CA ASP A 61 10.61 3.58 13.04
C ASP A 61 9.90 2.77 11.95
N VAL A 62 10.46 1.61 11.55
CA VAL A 62 9.91 0.74 10.53
C VAL A 62 10.34 -0.71 10.71
N VAL A 63 9.48 -1.64 10.27
CA VAL A 63 9.79 -3.07 10.21
C VAL A 63 9.74 -3.53 8.75
N THR A 64 10.74 -4.27 8.30
CA THR A 64 10.61 -5.07 7.08
C THR A 64 10.24 -6.50 7.45
N MET A 65 9.16 -7.03 6.87
CA MET A 65 8.55 -8.30 7.29
C MET A 65 8.36 -9.25 6.11
N ASP A 66 9.01 -10.41 6.14
CA ASP A 66 8.65 -11.51 5.24
C ASP A 66 7.31 -12.11 5.64
N LEU A 67 6.51 -12.49 4.65
CA LEU A 67 5.21 -13.13 4.89
C LEU A 67 5.32 -14.62 5.15
N LYS A 68 6.21 -15.32 4.46
CA LYS A 68 6.29 -16.78 4.49
C LYS A 68 7.39 -17.26 5.42
N MET A 69 7.10 -17.38 6.70
CA MET A 69 8.04 -17.88 7.72
C MET A 69 7.46 -19.06 8.49
N PRO A 70 8.30 -19.97 9.01
CA PRO A 70 7.85 -21.07 9.84
C PRO A 70 7.37 -20.59 11.22
N GLY A 71 6.37 -21.26 11.78
CA GLY A 71 5.78 -20.93 13.08
C GLY A 71 4.80 -19.78 12.99
N VAL A 72 5.11 -18.66 13.62
CA VAL A 72 4.36 -17.40 13.43
C VAL A 72 4.78 -16.80 12.11
N ASP A 73 3.84 -16.73 11.17
CA ASP A 73 4.08 -16.13 9.86
C ASP A 73 4.06 -14.59 9.91
N GLY A 74 4.34 -13.95 8.77
CA GLY A 74 4.43 -12.50 8.72
C GLY A 74 3.08 -11.80 8.89
N ILE A 75 1.97 -12.42 8.47
CA ILE A 75 0.63 -11.84 8.62
C ILE A 75 0.23 -11.81 10.09
N GLU A 76 0.43 -12.92 10.81
CA GLU A 76 0.19 -12.98 12.25
C GLU A 76 1.13 -12.04 13.02
N ALA A 77 2.38 -11.90 12.59
CA ALA A 77 3.33 -10.97 13.19
C ALA A 77 2.89 -9.51 13.01
N VAL A 78 2.42 -9.11 11.82
CA VAL A 78 1.87 -7.77 11.57
C VAL A 78 0.67 -7.51 12.47
N ASP A 79 -0.30 -8.43 12.55
CA ASP A 79 -1.49 -8.29 13.41
C ASP A 79 -1.10 -8.06 14.88
N ARG A 80 -0.11 -8.81 15.39
CA ARG A 80 0.40 -8.66 16.77
C ARG A 80 1.12 -7.33 16.98
N ILE A 81 1.98 -6.91 16.05
CA ILE A 81 2.69 -5.62 16.13
C ILE A 81 1.68 -4.47 16.18
N MET A 82 0.67 -4.50 15.30
CA MET A 82 -0.36 -3.47 15.25
C MET A 82 -1.20 -3.44 16.54
N ALA A 83 -1.51 -4.61 17.12
CA ALA A 83 -2.28 -4.70 18.35
C ALA A 83 -1.51 -4.26 19.61
N GLU A 84 -0.21 -4.56 19.71
CA GLU A 84 0.59 -4.32 20.91
C GLU A 84 1.35 -3.00 20.87
N ARG A 85 1.93 -2.68 19.72
CA ARG A 85 2.67 -1.44 19.45
C ARG A 85 2.61 -1.10 17.97
N PRO A 86 1.60 -0.33 17.53
CA PRO A 86 1.48 0.07 16.13
C PRO A 86 2.78 0.70 15.61
N THR A 87 3.44 -0.04 14.72
CA THR A 87 4.72 0.33 14.11
C THR A 87 4.59 0.17 12.60
N PRO A 88 5.06 1.13 11.78
CA PRO A 88 5.00 1.01 10.33
C PRO A 88 5.68 -0.28 9.82
N VAL A 89 4.95 -1.11 9.07
CA VAL A 89 5.46 -2.36 8.50
C VAL A 89 5.48 -2.28 6.98
N LEU A 90 6.65 -2.56 6.40
CA LEU A 90 6.86 -2.83 4.99
C LEU A 90 6.93 -4.34 4.78
N VAL A 91 5.94 -4.89 4.09
CA VAL A 91 5.93 -6.32 3.77
C VAL A 91 6.88 -6.60 2.61
N LEU A 92 7.69 -7.63 2.75
CA LEU A 92 8.55 -8.13 1.69
C LEU A 92 7.92 -9.37 1.06
N SER A 93 7.48 -9.24 -0.19
CA SER A 93 6.80 -10.30 -0.92
C SER A 93 7.72 -10.97 -1.93
N ALA A 94 7.62 -12.29 -2.08
CA ALA A 94 8.30 -12.99 -3.18
C ALA A 94 7.59 -12.67 -4.51
N HIS A 95 8.38 -12.64 -5.59
CA HIS A 95 7.90 -12.44 -6.96
C HIS A 95 7.03 -13.63 -7.40
N ALA A 96 5.77 -13.65 -7.05
CA ALA A 96 4.82 -14.61 -7.59
C ALA A 96 3.39 -14.12 -7.44
N ALA A 97 2.57 -14.44 -8.43
CA ALA A 97 1.13 -14.25 -8.39
C ALA A 97 0.48 -14.81 -7.11
N ASP A 98 1.05 -15.86 -6.51
CA ASP A 98 0.60 -16.45 -5.25
C ASP A 98 0.96 -15.62 -3.99
N GLY A 99 1.86 -14.66 -4.10
CA GLY A 99 2.23 -13.75 -3.00
C GLY A 99 1.29 -12.56 -2.84
N ALA A 100 0.60 -12.16 -3.90
CA ALA A 100 -0.21 -10.95 -3.87
C ALA A 100 -1.39 -11.04 -2.90
N GLU A 101 -2.04 -12.19 -2.78
CA GLU A 101 -3.16 -12.38 -1.85
C GLU A 101 -2.72 -12.24 -0.38
N LEU A 102 -1.61 -12.90 -0.01
CA LEU A 102 -1.02 -12.76 1.32
C LEU A 102 -0.55 -11.33 1.60
N THR A 103 -0.04 -10.65 0.56
CA THR A 103 0.39 -9.24 0.66
C THR A 103 -0.81 -8.34 0.99
N PHE A 104 -1.94 -8.51 0.29
CA PHE A 104 -3.15 -7.73 0.58
C PHE A 104 -3.74 -8.10 1.95
N GLU A 105 -3.70 -9.37 2.36
CA GLU A 105 -4.11 -9.79 3.70
C GLU A 105 -3.25 -9.10 4.79
N ALA A 106 -1.92 -9.03 4.61
CA ALA A 106 -1.05 -8.32 5.53
C ALA A 106 -1.37 -6.82 5.60
N MET A 107 -1.76 -6.21 4.48
CA MET A 107 -2.21 -4.81 4.46
C MET A 107 -3.53 -4.62 5.21
N GLU A 108 -4.47 -5.57 5.14
CA GLU A 108 -5.69 -5.57 5.97
C GLU A 108 -5.37 -5.65 7.48
N LYS A 109 -4.27 -6.30 7.83
CA LYS A 109 -3.77 -6.37 9.21
C LYS A 109 -3.01 -5.11 9.64
N GLY A 110 -2.86 -4.12 8.76
CA GLY A 110 -2.26 -2.82 9.05
C GLY A 110 -0.86 -2.59 8.49
N ALA A 111 -0.32 -3.50 7.67
CA ALA A 111 0.91 -3.20 6.94
C ALA A 111 0.69 -1.96 6.05
N VAL A 112 1.69 -1.07 6.03
CA VAL A 112 1.60 0.22 5.33
C VAL A 112 1.77 0.05 3.82
N ASP A 113 2.74 -0.80 3.43
CA ASP A 113 3.08 -1.02 2.03
C ASP A 113 3.79 -2.36 1.85
N PHE A 114 4.07 -2.71 0.61
CA PHE A 114 4.82 -3.91 0.29
C PHE A 114 5.93 -3.61 -0.70
N PHE A 115 6.94 -4.47 -0.73
CA PHE A 115 8.06 -4.41 -1.65
C PHE A 115 8.39 -5.82 -2.16
N GLU A 116 8.68 -5.92 -3.45
CA GLU A 116 9.10 -7.20 -4.03
C GLU A 116 10.53 -7.51 -3.64
N LYS A 117 10.76 -8.72 -3.08
CA LYS A 117 12.09 -9.15 -2.64
C LYS A 117 13.09 -9.13 -3.80
N PRO A 118 14.33 -8.69 -3.55
CA PRO A 118 15.37 -8.76 -4.54
C PRO A 118 15.54 -10.21 -5.05
N SER A 119 15.37 -10.43 -6.35
CA SER A 119 15.64 -11.72 -6.96
C SER A 119 17.15 -11.95 -7.03
N GLY A 120 17.61 -13.16 -6.63
CA GLY A 120 19.04 -13.48 -6.48
C GLY A 120 19.88 -13.55 -7.76
N GLU A 121 19.39 -13.10 -8.92
CA GLU A 121 20.19 -12.95 -10.12
C GLU A 121 20.89 -11.59 -10.14
N VAL A 122 22.15 -11.65 -9.75
CA VAL A 122 23.05 -10.51 -9.54
C VAL A 122 23.46 -9.88 -10.87
N SER A 123 23.24 -8.61 -11.11
CA SER A 123 24.28 -7.62 -11.30
C SER A 123 23.88 -6.21 -11.79
N VAL A 124 22.85 -6.00 -12.58
CA VAL A 124 22.53 -4.63 -13.07
C VAL A 124 21.33 -4.01 -12.35
N GLY A 125 20.41 -4.83 -11.86
CA GLY A 125 19.20 -4.40 -11.14
C GLY A 125 19.41 -4.10 -9.66
N LEU A 126 20.45 -4.61 -9.01
CA LEU A 126 20.67 -4.51 -7.57
C LEU A 126 20.78 -3.06 -7.05
N LYS A 127 21.44 -2.20 -7.80
CA LYS A 127 21.56 -0.79 -7.39
C LYS A 127 20.21 -0.07 -7.42
N GLN A 128 19.43 -0.29 -8.48
CA GLN A 128 18.11 0.30 -8.63
C GLN A 128 17.11 -0.28 -7.62
N GLN A 129 17.15 -1.59 -7.39
CA GLN A 129 16.35 -2.24 -6.36
C GLN A 129 16.69 -1.75 -4.95
N ARG A 130 17.98 -1.55 -4.66
CA ARG A 130 18.44 -0.95 -3.41
C ARG A 130 17.89 0.46 -3.21
N GLU A 131 18.04 1.33 -4.19
CA GLU A 131 17.55 2.71 -4.13
C GLU A 131 16.03 2.73 -3.92
N SER A 132 15.31 1.84 -4.59
CA SER A 132 13.87 1.68 -4.46
C SER A 132 13.47 1.17 -3.07
N LEU A 133 14.11 0.11 -2.57
CA LEU A 133 13.85 -0.43 -1.22
C LEU A 133 14.08 0.64 -0.14
N VAL A 134 15.23 1.31 -0.18
CA VAL A 134 15.59 2.36 0.78
C VAL A 134 14.59 3.52 0.73
N SER A 135 14.19 3.93 -0.46
CA SER A 135 13.17 4.98 -0.63
C SER A 135 11.83 4.56 -0.03
N THR A 136 11.39 3.31 -0.28
CA THR A 136 10.14 2.78 0.27
C THR A 136 10.21 2.65 1.79
N VAL A 137 11.30 2.12 2.34
CA VAL A 137 11.51 2.01 3.80
C VAL A 137 11.41 3.38 4.47
N ARG A 138 12.07 4.40 3.92
CA ARG A 138 11.97 5.78 4.45
C ARG A 138 10.57 6.36 4.34
N SER A 139 9.86 6.07 3.26
CA SER A 139 8.47 6.50 3.07
C SER A 139 7.54 5.85 4.09
N VAL A 140 7.69 4.53 4.29
CA VAL A 140 6.90 3.76 5.28
C VAL A 140 7.20 4.21 6.70
N ALA A 141 8.47 4.46 7.06
CA ALA A 141 8.86 4.96 8.38
C ALA A 141 8.20 6.30 8.76
N ASN A 142 7.80 7.09 7.77
CA ASN A 142 7.11 8.37 7.99
C ASN A 142 5.57 8.25 7.92
N ALA A 143 5.03 7.05 7.76
CA ALA A 143 3.59 6.84 7.70
C ALA A 143 2.97 6.94 9.09
N ASP A 144 1.82 7.61 9.18
CA ASP A 144 1.05 7.69 10.42
C ASP A 144 0.11 6.48 10.52
N VAL A 145 0.57 5.42 11.19
CA VAL A 145 -0.22 4.19 11.41
C VAL A 145 -1.40 4.40 12.35
N SER A 146 -1.39 5.43 13.20
CA SER A 146 -2.50 5.76 14.10
C SER A 146 -3.71 6.31 13.34
N ALA A 147 -3.47 6.99 12.22
CA ALA A 147 -4.54 7.46 11.33
C ALA A 147 -5.21 6.28 10.57
N THR A 148 -4.46 5.23 10.28
CA THR A 148 -4.96 4.01 9.61
C THR A 148 -5.88 3.21 10.54
N GLU A 149 -5.53 3.08 11.84
CA GLU A 149 -6.42 2.48 12.85
C GLU A 149 -7.70 3.27 13.03
N ALA A 150 -7.62 4.61 13.12
CA ALA A 150 -8.79 5.47 13.26
C ALA A 150 -9.70 5.46 12.01
N ALA A 151 -9.17 5.13 10.84
CA ALA A 151 -9.96 4.91 9.63
C ALA A 151 -10.61 3.51 9.64
N ALA A 152 -9.87 2.47 10.01
CA ALA A 152 -10.38 1.11 10.14
C ALA A 152 -11.42 0.94 11.28
N GLU A 153 -11.28 1.69 12.40
CA GLU A 153 -12.27 1.73 13.46
C GLU A 153 -13.55 2.48 13.04
N ARG A 154 -13.45 3.52 12.24
CA ARG A 154 -14.62 4.21 11.69
C ARG A 154 -15.44 3.34 10.77
N THR A 155 -14.82 2.57 9.89
CA THR A 155 -15.49 1.58 9.02
C THR A 155 -16.11 0.43 9.82
N ARG A 156 -15.49 -0.03 10.92
CA ARG A 156 -16.06 -1.05 11.80
C ARG A 156 -17.13 -0.51 12.77
N GLY A 157 -17.05 0.76 13.14
CA GLY A 157 -17.95 1.41 14.10
C GLY A 157 -19.28 1.88 13.49
N ASP A 158 -19.32 2.25 12.23
CA ASP A 158 -20.51 2.76 11.54
C ASP A 158 -21.51 1.65 11.13
N ALA A 159 -21.13 0.38 11.20
CA ALA A 159 -22.08 -0.72 11.08
C ALA A 159 -23.05 -0.85 12.30
N ALA A 160 -22.82 -0.11 13.39
CA ALA A 160 -23.65 -0.16 14.62
C ALA A 160 -24.15 1.21 15.10
N GLY A 161 -23.78 2.30 14.49
CA GLY A 161 -24.19 3.65 14.84
C GLY A 161 -25.10 4.26 13.79
N GLY A 162 -26.42 4.14 13.95
CA GLY A 162 -27.39 4.76 13.08
C GLY A 162 -27.08 6.24 12.88
N VAL A 163 -26.83 6.65 11.66
CA VAL A 163 -26.85 8.03 11.24
C VAL A 163 -28.15 8.65 11.68
N SER A 164 -28.05 9.67 12.52
CA SER A 164 -29.21 10.48 12.95
C SER A 164 -29.92 10.98 11.69
N ALA A 165 -31.08 10.40 11.42
CA ALA A 165 -31.99 10.86 10.37
C ALA A 165 -32.46 12.28 10.70
N GLY A 166 -31.72 13.29 10.22
CA GLY A 166 -32.01 14.69 10.52
C GLY A 166 -31.49 15.70 9.52
N ALA A 167 -30.81 15.27 8.45
CA ALA A 167 -30.59 16.17 7.31
C ALA A 167 -31.03 15.39 6.06
N THR A 168 -32.12 15.80 5.44
CA THR A 168 -32.39 15.46 4.02
C THR A 168 -31.13 15.86 3.26
N PRO A 169 -30.44 14.94 2.57
CA PRO A 169 -29.30 15.35 1.78
C PRO A 169 -29.82 16.39 0.79
N ALA A 170 -29.26 17.61 0.86
CA ALA A 170 -29.44 18.55 -0.22
C ALA A 170 -29.11 17.78 -1.50
N SER A 171 -29.98 17.80 -2.50
CA SER A 171 -29.76 17.14 -3.77
C SER A 171 -28.40 17.60 -4.29
N THR A 172 -27.38 16.75 -4.13
CA THR A 172 -26.04 17.02 -4.61
C THR A 172 -26.12 16.88 -6.13
N GLU A 173 -26.20 18.01 -6.83
CA GLU A 173 -26.06 18.00 -8.29
C GLU A 173 -24.59 17.72 -8.60
N TYR A 174 -24.30 16.52 -9.07
CA TYR A 174 -22.99 16.19 -9.61
C TYR A 174 -22.83 16.77 -11.02
N PRO A 175 -21.60 17.15 -11.44
CA PRO A 175 -21.32 17.52 -12.82
C PRO A 175 -21.73 16.39 -13.77
N ASP A 176 -22.18 16.73 -14.98
CA ASP A 176 -22.49 15.72 -15.98
C ASP A 176 -21.24 14.90 -16.33
N ARG A 177 -21.26 13.60 -16.01
CA ARG A 177 -20.20 12.62 -16.27
C ARG A 177 -18.81 13.02 -15.75
N PRO A 178 -18.66 13.21 -14.43
CA PRO A 178 -17.39 13.63 -13.85
C PRO A 178 -16.33 12.54 -14.01
N THR A 179 -15.06 12.95 -14.04
CA THR A 179 -13.92 12.02 -14.04
C THR A 179 -13.07 12.26 -12.82
N LEU A 180 -12.85 11.21 -12.03
CA LEU A 180 -11.96 11.22 -10.88
C LEU A 180 -10.63 10.57 -11.28
N LEU A 181 -9.52 11.26 -11.03
CA LEU A 181 -8.16 10.73 -11.17
C LEU A 181 -7.59 10.52 -9.79
N VAL A 182 -7.17 9.30 -9.50
CA VAL A 182 -6.54 8.92 -8.24
C VAL A 182 -5.12 8.49 -8.53
N GLY A 183 -4.14 9.24 -8.01
CA GLY A 183 -2.72 8.89 -8.05
C GLY A 183 -2.24 8.53 -6.66
N ALA A 184 -1.66 7.34 -6.48
CA ALA A 184 -1.21 6.85 -5.20
C ALA A 184 0.10 6.04 -5.30
N SER A 185 0.83 5.98 -4.18
CA SER A 185 2.06 5.19 -4.01
C SER A 185 2.04 4.53 -2.63
N THR A 186 3.05 4.77 -1.78
CA THR A 186 3.17 4.18 -0.44
C THR A 186 1.91 4.41 0.39
N GLY A 187 1.37 3.34 0.98
CA GLY A 187 0.12 3.37 1.75
C GLY A 187 -1.15 3.55 0.89
N GLY A 188 -0.98 3.65 -0.44
CA GLY A 188 -2.06 3.91 -1.38
C GLY A 188 -3.18 2.86 -1.40
N PRO A 189 -2.91 1.56 -1.45
CA PRO A 189 -3.93 0.56 -1.68
C PRO A 189 -5.12 0.65 -0.71
N THR A 190 -4.88 0.72 0.59
CA THR A 190 -5.94 0.83 1.61
C THR A 190 -6.72 2.15 1.49
N VAL A 191 -6.01 3.27 1.18
CA VAL A 191 -6.64 4.58 1.01
C VAL A 191 -7.51 4.62 -0.24
N VAL A 192 -7.03 4.07 -1.35
CA VAL A 192 -7.77 4.00 -2.62
C VAL A 192 -9.03 3.13 -2.47
N GLU A 193 -8.93 2.01 -1.75
CA GLU A 193 -10.07 1.16 -1.41
C GLU A 193 -11.13 1.95 -0.64
N GLY A 194 -10.75 2.63 0.44
CA GLY A 194 -11.68 3.45 1.23
C GLY A 194 -12.29 4.62 0.44
N ILE A 195 -11.56 5.19 -0.54
CA ILE A 195 -12.12 6.22 -1.44
C ILE A 195 -13.21 5.61 -2.32
N LEU A 196 -12.97 4.46 -2.95
CA LEU A 196 -13.94 3.83 -3.85
C LEU A 196 -15.15 3.28 -3.10
N GLU A 197 -14.94 2.71 -1.89
CA GLU A 197 -16.03 2.26 -1.00
C GLU A 197 -16.96 3.42 -0.61
N ALA A 198 -16.39 4.60 -0.33
CA ALA A 198 -17.15 5.79 0.06
C ALA A 198 -17.75 6.57 -1.13
N LEU A 199 -17.37 6.26 -2.36
CA LEU A 199 -17.80 7.00 -3.53
C LEU A 199 -19.19 6.54 -3.99
N PRO A 200 -20.24 7.40 -3.92
CA PRO A 200 -21.58 7.00 -4.28
C PRO A 200 -21.68 6.72 -5.79
N VAL A 201 -22.24 5.58 -6.17
CA VAL A 201 -22.39 5.18 -7.58
C VAL A 201 -23.33 6.10 -8.36
N GLU A 202 -24.27 6.75 -7.66
CA GLU A 202 -25.21 7.74 -8.25
C GLU A 202 -24.47 8.99 -8.76
N ALA A 203 -23.26 9.24 -8.31
CA ALA A 203 -22.43 10.33 -8.81
C ALA A 203 -21.90 10.08 -10.23
N ASP A 204 -22.06 8.86 -10.74
CA ASP A 204 -21.75 8.44 -12.12
C ASP A 204 -20.32 8.80 -12.57
N PHE A 205 -19.33 8.73 -11.63
CA PHE A 205 -17.95 9.00 -11.95
C PHE A 205 -17.37 7.96 -12.91
N ARG A 206 -16.46 8.42 -13.75
CA ARG A 206 -15.44 7.58 -14.39
C ARG A 206 -14.18 7.71 -13.54
N VAL A 207 -13.68 6.60 -13.01
CA VAL A 207 -12.52 6.65 -12.11
C VAL A 207 -11.30 6.04 -12.79
N LEU A 208 -10.21 6.79 -12.83
CA LEU A 208 -8.90 6.32 -13.29
C LEU A 208 -7.97 6.27 -12.08
N VAL A 209 -7.49 5.07 -11.75
CA VAL A 209 -6.59 4.83 -10.62
C VAL A 209 -5.20 4.51 -11.14
N VAL A 210 -4.21 5.26 -10.68
CA VAL A 210 -2.79 4.99 -10.90
C VAL A 210 -2.16 4.74 -9.53
N GLN A 211 -1.91 3.49 -9.22
CA GLN A 211 -1.20 3.05 -8.03
C GLN A 211 0.17 2.54 -8.43
N HIS A 212 1.22 3.09 -7.82
CA HIS A 212 2.58 2.57 -8.02
C HIS A 212 2.68 1.17 -7.42
N MET A 213 2.64 0.17 -8.30
CA MET A 213 2.53 -1.24 -7.94
C MET A 213 3.14 -2.10 -9.07
N PRO A 214 3.84 -3.22 -8.75
CA PRO A 214 4.35 -4.11 -9.78
C PRO A 214 3.25 -4.71 -10.66
N ASP A 215 3.60 -5.02 -11.92
CA ASP A 215 2.76 -5.85 -12.78
C ASP A 215 2.45 -7.20 -12.06
N GLY A 216 1.27 -7.74 -12.26
CA GLY A 216 0.80 -8.93 -11.53
C GLY A 216 0.10 -8.65 -10.19
N PHE A 217 0.29 -7.46 -9.58
CA PHE A 217 -0.48 -7.02 -8.42
C PHE A 217 -1.68 -6.15 -8.82
N THR A 218 -1.57 -5.37 -9.88
CA THR A 218 -2.59 -4.41 -10.32
C THR A 218 -3.92 -5.06 -10.69
N GLY A 219 -3.90 -6.22 -11.34
CA GLY A 219 -5.12 -6.97 -11.64
C GLY A 219 -5.85 -7.49 -10.41
N ARG A 220 -5.11 -7.94 -9.38
CA ARG A 220 -5.69 -8.38 -8.10
C ARG A 220 -6.18 -7.20 -7.28
N PHE A 221 -5.45 -6.10 -7.31
CA PHE A 221 -5.88 -4.85 -6.68
C PHE A 221 -7.18 -4.35 -7.31
N ALA A 222 -7.30 -4.36 -8.63
CA ALA A 222 -8.53 -4.01 -9.33
C ALA A 222 -9.71 -4.90 -8.90
N LYS A 223 -9.48 -6.23 -8.80
CA LYS A 223 -10.50 -7.15 -8.30
C LYS A 223 -10.92 -6.86 -6.88
N ARG A 224 -9.97 -6.55 -6.00
CA ARG A 224 -10.25 -6.18 -4.62
C ARG A 224 -11.09 -4.90 -4.52
N LEU A 225 -10.78 -3.89 -5.32
CA LEU A 225 -11.57 -2.66 -5.41
C LEU A 225 -12.99 -2.92 -5.97
N ASP A 226 -13.14 -3.87 -6.91
CA ASP A 226 -14.43 -4.31 -7.44
C ASP A 226 -15.28 -4.98 -6.34
N ASP A 227 -14.65 -5.85 -5.54
CA ASP A 227 -15.33 -6.54 -4.43
C ASP A 227 -15.73 -5.57 -3.28
N ALA A 228 -15.01 -4.47 -3.10
CA ALA A 228 -15.21 -3.50 -2.01
C ALA A 228 -16.12 -2.31 -2.36
N SER A 229 -16.42 -2.05 -3.62
CA SER A 229 -17.17 -0.88 -4.05
C SER A 229 -18.37 -1.20 -4.92
N GLU A 230 -19.27 -0.22 -5.09
CA GLU A 230 -20.41 -0.34 -6.03
C GLU A 230 -20.02 -0.02 -7.48
N TYR A 231 -18.78 0.41 -7.71
CA TYR A 231 -18.21 0.65 -9.04
C TYR A 231 -17.78 -0.67 -9.68
N SER A 232 -17.96 -0.78 -11.01
CA SER A 232 -17.35 -1.89 -11.75
C SER A 232 -15.87 -1.59 -12.00
N VAL A 233 -14.99 -2.30 -11.30
CA VAL A 233 -13.54 -2.05 -11.32
C VAL A 233 -12.80 -3.16 -12.06
N ARG A 234 -11.85 -2.77 -12.92
CA ARG A 234 -10.97 -3.71 -13.60
C ARG A 234 -9.58 -3.13 -13.84
N GLU A 235 -8.61 -3.97 -14.11
CA GLU A 235 -7.33 -3.55 -14.65
C GLU A 235 -7.52 -3.00 -16.08
N ALA A 236 -6.77 -1.97 -16.42
CA ALA A 236 -6.83 -1.36 -17.75
C ALA A 236 -6.23 -2.26 -18.83
N GLU A 237 -6.92 -2.36 -19.96
CA GLU A 237 -6.42 -2.94 -21.19
C GLU A 237 -6.27 -1.86 -22.27
N ASP A 238 -5.33 -2.05 -23.21
CA ASP A 238 -5.13 -1.09 -24.29
C ASP A 238 -6.38 -0.92 -25.16
N GLY A 239 -6.79 0.33 -25.34
CA GLY A 239 -8.00 0.68 -26.11
C GLY A 239 -9.31 0.61 -25.32
N ASP A 240 -9.25 0.35 -24.00
CA ASP A 240 -10.43 0.33 -23.14
C ASP A 240 -11.27 1.60 -23.23
N ARG A 241 -12.56 1.42 -22.97
CA ARG A 241 -13.52 2.52 -22.86
C ARG A 241 -14.20 2.49 -21.51
N ILE A 242 -14.15 3.61 -20.79
CA ILE A 242 -14.72 3.76 -19.45
C ILE A 242 -15.87 4.76 -19.46
N GLY A 243 -17.00 4.36 -18.89
CA GLY A 243 -18.20 5.19 -18.69
C GLY A 243 -18.42 5.54 -17.23
N GLY A 244 -19.56 6.15 -16.93
CA GLY A 244 -19.95 6.39 -15.54
C GLY A 244 -20.21 5.10 -14.78
N GLY A 245 -19.96 5.08 -13.48
CA GLY A 245 -20.05 3.89 -12.64
C GLY A 245 -18.93 2.86 -12.85
N GLU A 246 -17.94 3.19 -13.70
CA GLU A 246 -16.80 2.30 -13.98
C GLU A 246 -15.49 2.90 -13.47
N ALA A 247 -14.61 2.04 -12.96
CA ALA A 247 -13.26 2.39 -12.57
C ALA A 247 -12.23 1.47 -13.27
N ILE A 248 -11.07 2.03 -13.63
CA ILE A 248 -9.96 1.22 -14.12
C ILE A 248 -8.69 1.54 -13.34
N VAL A 249 -7.94 0.49 -13.05
CA VAL A 249 -6.61 0.55 -12.44
C VAL A 249 -5.56 0.46 -13.53
N ALA A 250 -4.65 1.40 -13.57
CA ALA A 250 -3.53 1.37 -14.51
C ALA A 250 -2.71 0.09 -14.30
N ARG A 251 -2.34 -0.57 -15.39
CA ARG A 251 -1.50 -1.76 -15.34
C ARG A 251 -0.08 -1.41 -14.92
N GLY A 252 0.48 -2.18 -13.99
CA GLY A 252 1.88 -2.03 -13.58
C GLY A 252 2.83 -2.21 -14.76
N GLY A 253 3.86 -1.36 -14.83
CA GLY A 253 4.84 -1.38 -15.91
C GLY A 253 4.43 -0.64 -17.17
N SER A 254 3.22 -0.06 -17.26
CA SER A 254 2.74 0.71 -18.42
C SER A 254 2.18 2.07 -17.98
N HIS A 255 2.29 3.07 -18.84
CA HIS A 255 1.56 4.33 -18.66
C HIS A 255 0.11 4.19 -19.10
N LEU A 256 -0.81 4.77 -18.33
CA LEU A 256 -2.21 4.90 -18.69
C LEU A 256 -2.46 6.30 -19.26
N GLU A 257 -2.84 6.38 -20.53
CA GLU A 257 -3.12 7.62 -21.22
C GLU A 257 -4.59 7.72 -21.63
N VAL A 258 -5.15 8.93 -21.55
CA VAL A 258 -6.48 9.20 -22.14
C VAL A 258 -6.27 9.54 -23.61
N SER A 259 -6.62 8.61 -24.50
CA SER A 259 -6.42 8.72 -25.94
C SER A 259 -7.61 9.30 -26.70
N GLY A 260 -8.77 9.47 -26.06
CA GLY A 260 -9.95 10.03 -26.69
C GLY A 260 -11.21 10.07 -25.84
N TYR A 261 -12.23 10.74 -26.36
CA TYR A 261 -13.56 10.81 -25.76
C TYR A 261 -14.64 10.73 -26.85
N GLY A 262 -15.62 9.88 -26.64
CA GLY A 262 -16.72 9.74 -27.58
C GLY A 262 -17.87 8.91 -27.02
N GLY A 263 -19.11 9.32 -27.31
CA GLY A 263 -20.30 8.62 -26.83
C GLY A 263 -20.45 8.59 -25.31
N GLY A 264 -19.92 9.60 -24.61
CA GLY A 264 -19.96 9.66 -23.14
C GLY A 264 -18.89 8.82 -22.42
N ARG A 265 -18.00 8.16 -23.15
CA ARG A 265 -16.95 7.29 -22.62
C ARG A 265 -15.57 7.85 -22.93
N LEU A 266 -14.66 7.75 -21.98
CA LEU A 266 -13.23 7.97 -22.21
C LEU A 266 -12.64 6.72 -22.88
N ARG A 267 -11.73 6.93 -23.81
CA ARG A 267 -10.88 5.88 -24.34
C ARG A 267 -9.50 6.04 -23.75
N VAL A 268 -8.94 4.94 -23.26
CA VAL A 268 -7.56 4.89 -22.74
C VAL A 268 -6.66 4.07 -23.65
N SER A 269 -5.37 4.29 -23.53
CA SER A 269 -4.31 3.48 -24.14
C SER A 269 -3.23 3.19 -23.12
N LEU A 270 -2.58 2.06 -23.28
CA LEU A 270 -1.38 1.69 -22.49
C LEU A 270 -0.14 1.91 -23.36
N THR A 271 0.87 2.57 -22.81
CA THR A 271 2.14 2.83 -23.51
C THR A 271 3.34 2.38 -22.66
N ASP A 272 4.42 2.00 -23.35
CA ASP A 272 5.69 1.59 -22.73
C ASP A 272 6.76 2.68 -22.87
N ASP A 273 6.33 3.95 -22.88
CA ASP A 273 7.23 5.09 -22.96
C ASP A 273 8.20 5.16 -21.76
N GLU A 274 9.22 6.00 -21.86
CA GLU A 274 10.19 6.17 -20.78
C GLU A 274 9.52 6.53 -19.45
N PRO A 275 9.93 5.90 -18.35
CA PRO A 275 9.34 6.16 -17.03
C PRO A 275 9.45 7.62 -16.62
N VAL A 276 8.38 8.20 -16.11
CA VAL A 276 8.40 9.53 -15.49
C VAL A 276 8.70 9.37 -14.00
N ASN A 277 9.82 9.95 -13.54
CA ASN A 277 10.29 9.81 -12.14
C ASN A 277 10.44 8.34 -11.69
N ASN A 278 10.94 7.48 -12.58
CA ASN A 278 11.07 6.02 -12.37
C ASN A 278 9.75 5.26 -12.17
N VAL A 279 8.62 5.85 -12.52
CA VAL A 279 7.28 5.24 -12.44
C VAL A 279 6.66 5.15 -13.83
N ARG A 280 6.09 4.01 -14.16
CA ARG A 280 5.20 3.78 -15.29
C ARG A 280 3.82 3.43 -14.80
#